data_7cefdca089a865ec4fc55ceed9021c04
#
_entry.id   7cefdca089a865ec4fc55ceed9021c04
#
_cell.length_a   1.000
_cell.length_b   1.000
_cell.length_c   1.000
_cell.angle_alpha   90.00
_cell.angle_beta   90.00
_cell.angle_gamma   90.00
#
_symmetry.space_group_name_H-M   'P 1'
#
loop_
_entity.id
_entity.type
_entity.pdbx_description
1 polymer ?
#
loop_
_entity_poly.entity_id
_entity_poly.type
_entity_poly.pdbx_seq_one_letter_code
_entity_poly.pdbx_strand_id
1 'polypeptide(L)'
;GGDLLATYDILELIRTQAPANTVAWIRPKAFSAGTIIALSTREIITTPSGVFGDAAPIQGLPVVGLRQLPAAERAKIEAPLLSEVVYDARRQGWDEKLVQSFVAVDVELWLIRNTRTGDRLFVDAPEYERIFGEAPTSTGLARLPAVPSRDPLTGLLDTADPDEPVPTASERDATIEFLQDLPSRRPTLGPEDADDWVSLGQVVTRDELLVLRADEAAAYGFTSAEVGDDRELLAFFGAKSTTRYETTWSEALVRFLTLWPVRAILIAVLLIGFFIETAAPGYGAFGLVSLAALALLLGAPLLAGMAEWWTVAIVLIGLMLAALELFLLPGFGVAGIAGGICIFVGLVGTFVGGRPFDDGVRDGLVHGLLATSIGFIGGGVGIWLLLRNIPRLSFARRIVLADA
;
A
#
# COMPACT_ATOMS: atom_id res chain seq x y z
N GLY A 1 -3.18 -5.58 -4.84
CA GLY A 1 -3.75 -4.40 -4.23
C GLY A 1 -2.88 -3.89 -3.09
N GLY A 2 -3.01 -2.64 -2.77
CA GLY A 2 -2.26 -1.98 -1.71
C GLY A 2 -3.10 -0.94 -1.00
N ASP A 3 -2.58 -0.44 0.12
CA ASP A 3 -3.16 0.71 0.82
C ASP A 3 -2.90 1.99 0.02
N LEU A 4 -3.90 2.88 -0.04
CA LEU A 4 -3.84 4.09 -0.84
C LEU A 4 -2.82 5.09 -0.30
N LEU A 5 -2.74 5.25 1.03
CA LEU A 5 -1.80 6.16 1.68
C LEU A 5 -0.36 5.66 1.48
N ALA A 6 -0.13 4.36 1.70
CA ALA A 6 1.16 3.76 1.42
C ALA A 6 1.55 3.89 -0.07
N THR A 7 0.57 3.90 -0.97
CA THR A 7 0.83 4.15 -2.39
C THR A 7 1.32 5.57 -2.60
N TYR A 8 0.68 6.59 -2.03
CA TYR A 8 1.12 7.98 -2.12
C TYR A 8 2.53 8.18 -1.52
N ASP A 9 2.81 7.58 -0.37
CA ASP A 9 4.15 7.64 0.23
C ASP A 9 5.23 7.04 -0.70
N ILE A 10 4.91 5.93 -1.37
CA ILE A 10 5.83 5.31 -2.35
C ILE A 10 6.00 6.20 -3.59
N LEU A 11 4.93 6.82 -4.09
CA LEU A 11 5.02 7.77 -5.20
C LEU A 11 5.91 8.96 -4.85
N GLU A 12 5.75 9.53 -3.66
CA GLU A 12 6.58 10.62 -3.17
C GLU A 12 8.06 10.19 -3.08
N LEU A 13 8.34 9.00 -2.53
CA LEU A 13 9.69 8.44 -2.48
C LEU A 13 10.30 8.26 -3.87
N ILE A 14 9.55 7.73 -4.83
CA ILE A 14 10.03 7.54 -6.21
C ILE A 14 10.33 8.89 -6.85
N ARG A 15 9.49 9.89 -6.64
CA ARG A 15 9.64 11.21 -7.25
C ARG A 15 10.77 12.03 -6.65
N THR A 16 11.03 11.87 -5.34
CA THR A 16 11.94 12.75 -4.59
C THR A 16 13.27 12.13 -4.22
N GLN A 17 13.31 10.81 -4.02
CA GLN A 17 14.47 10.12 -3.46
C GLN A 17 15.02 9.00 -4.33
N ALA A 18 14.19 8.38 -5.18
CA ALA A 18 14.66 7.32 -6.04
C ALA A 18 15.56 7.87 -7.16
N PRO A 19 16.55 7.09 -7.62
CA PRO A 19 17.35 7.46 -8.78
C PRO A 19 16.49 7.76 -10.00
N ALA A 20 16.87 8.76 -10.80
CA ALA A 20 16.12 9.19 -11.98
C ALA A 20 15.94 8.07 -13.04
N ASN A 21 16.78 7.05 -13.01
CA ASN A 21 16.72 5.87 -13.88
C ASN A 21 15.97 4.69 -13.24
N THR A 22 15.10 4.93 -12.25
CA THR A 22 14.26 3.91 -11.66
C THR A 22 13.27 3.36 -12.69
N VAL A 23 13.23 2.05 -12.82
CA VAL A 23 12.43 1.30 -13.79
C VAL A 23 11.53 0.29 -13.07
N ALA A 24 10.29 0.15 -13.50
CA ALA A 24 9.41 -0.91 -13.03
C ALA A 24 9.56 -2.17 -13.87
N TRP A 25 9.85 -3.29 -13.24
CA TRP A 25 9.81 -4.59 -13.89
C TRP A 25 8.62 -5.41 -13.42
N ILE A 26 7.59 -5.52 -14.28
CA ILE A 26 6.35 -6.22 -13.95
C ILE A 26 6.52 -7.73 -14.13
N ARG A 27 6.33 -8.48 -13.02
CA ARG A 27 6.69 -9.90 -12.93
C ARG A 27 5.74 -10.73 -12.04
N PRO A 28 4.77 -11.46 -12.57
CA PRO A 28 4.12 -11.29 -13.86
C PRO A 28 2.96 -10.30 -13.80
N LYS A 29 2.56 -9.81 -12.61
CA LYS A 29 1.34 -9.00 -12.44
C LYS A 29 1.57 -7.80 -11.55
N ALA A 30 1.05 -6.66 -11.98
CA ALA A 30 0.98 -5.44 -11.17
C ALA A 30 -0.43 -4.85 -11.30
N PHE A 31 -1.31 -5.08 -10.33
CA PHE A 31 -2.66 -4.53 -10.28
C PHE A 31 -2.80 -3.48 -9.18
N SER A 32 -3.80 -2.59 -9.31
CA SER A 32 -4.12 -1.57 -8.31
C SER A 32 -2.90 -0.68 -8.02
N ALA A 33 -2.50 -0.51 -6.75
CA ALA A 33 -1.31 0.25 -6.35
C ALA A 33 -0.05 -0.09 -7.17
N GLY A 34 0.14 -1.36 -7.55
CA GLY A 34 1.29 -1.79 -8.35
C GLY A 34 1.33 -1.15 -9.75
N THR A 35 0.17 -0.94 -10.39
CA THR A 35 0.07 -0.19 -11.65
C THR A 35 0.46 1.27 -11.46
N ILE A 36 -0.09 1.92 -10.42
CA ILE A 36 0.17 3.33 -10.13
C ILE A 36 1.65 3.57 -9.85
N ILE A 37 2.26 2.70 -9.04
CA ILE A 37 3.69 2.73 -8.74
C ILE A 37 4.53 2.54 -10.02
N ALA A 38 4.14 1.61 -10.90
CA ALA A 38 4.83 1.41 -12.16
C ALA A 38 4.76 2.65 -13.06
N LEU A 39 3.60 3.31 -13.14
CA LEU A 39 3.42 4.54 -13.92
C LEU A 39 4.28 5.70 -13.43
N SER A 40 4.65 5.74 -12.16
CA SER A 40 5.50 6.79 -11.59
C SER A 40 6.99 6.63 -11.93
N THR A 41 7.40 5.45 -12.41
CA THR A 41 8.79 5.19 -12.80
C THR A 41 9.08 5.67 -14.23
N ARG A 42 10.36 5.88 -14.52
CA ARG A 42 10.79 6.37 -15.83
C ARG A 42 10.39 5.45 -16.98
N GLU A 43 10.42 4.15 -16.73
CA GLU A 43 10.21 3.13 -17.75
C GLU A 43 9.56 1.90 -17.15
N ILE A 44 8.74 1.23 -17.93
CA ILE A 44 8.12 -0.03 -17.56
C ILE A 44 8.65 -1.11 -18.50
N ILE A 45 9.18 -2.18 -17.92
CA ILE A 45 9.50 -3.42 -18.62
C ILE A 45 8.62 -4.54 -18.06
N THR A 46 8.32 -5.53 -18.88
CA THR A 46 7.41 -6.62 -18.48
C THR A 46 8.05 -7.97 -18.77
N THR A 47 7.64 -9.01 -18.05
CA THR A 47 7.85 -10.37 -18.54
C THR A 47 6.89 -10.64 -19.70
N PRO A 48 7.14 -11.65 -20.58
CA PRO A 48 6.23 -12.00 -21.68
C PRO A 48 4.80 -12.33 -21.22
N SER A 49 4.62 -12.77 -19.98
CA SER A 49 3.33 -12.99 -19.34
C SER A 49 2.88 -11.82 -18.46
N GLY A 50 3.54 -10.67 -18.57
CA GLY A 50 3.28 -9.49 -17.76
C GLY A 50 1.88 -8.93 -18.02
N VAL A 51 1.19 -8.56 -16.94
CA VAL A 51 -0.14 -7.93 -16.97
C VAL A 51 -0.20 -6.85 -15.91
N PHE A 52 -0.72 -5.68 -16.24
CA PHE A 52 -0.94 -4.61 -15.28
C PHE A 52 -2.17 -3.78 -15.65
N GLY A 53 -2.71 -3.08 -14.67
CA GLY A 53 -3.93 -2.30 -14.84
C GLY A 53 -4.84 -2.40 -13.61
N ASP A 54 -6.14 -2.18 -13.81
CA ASP A 54 -7.18 -2.31 -12.79
C ASP A 54 -6.80 -1.62 -11.47
N ALA A 55 -6.71 -0.30 -11.51
CA ALA A 55 -6.23 0.51 -10.41
C ALA A 55 -7.33 1.37 -9.76
N ALA A 56 -8.61 1.06 -10.02
CA ALA A 56 -9.70 1.76 -9.37
C ALA A 56 -9.68 1.56 -7.85
N PRO A 57 -9.94 2.61 -7.07
CA PRO A 57 -9.99 2.50 -5.62
C PRO A 57 -11.20 1.70 -5.17
N ILE A 58 -10.97 0.73 -4.29
CA ILE A 58 -12.01 -0.09 -3.67
C ILE A 58 -11.97 0.07 -2.15
N GLN A 59 -13.12 0.11 -1.51
CA GLN A 59 -13.19 0.14 -0.05
C GLN A 59 -13.42 -1.26 0.50
N GLY A 60 -12.48 -1.77 1.28
CA GLY A 60 -12.61 -3.02 2.02
C GLY A 60 -12.99 -2.76 3.47
N LEU A 61 -14.08 -3.34 3.96
CA LEU A 61 -14.42 -3.34 5.38
C LEU A 61 -13.94 -4.65 6.01
N PRO A 62 -13.25 -4.61 7.17
CA PRO A 62 -12.61 -5.79 7.77
C PRO A 62 -13.53 -6.99 8.05
N VAL A 63 -14.84 -6.74 8.21
CA VAL A 63 -15.85 -7.76 8.59
C VAL A 63 -16.89 -7.97 7.49
N VAL A 64 -17.11 -6.99 6.62
CA VAL A 64 -18.21 -6.98 5.66
C VAL A 64 -17.76 -7.29 4.23
N GLY A 65 -16.43 -7.29 3.97
CA GLY A 65 -15.87 -7.52 2.65
C GLY A 65 -15.85 -6.27 1.77
N LEU A 66 -15.70 -6.47 0.46
CA LEU A 66 -15.65 -5.39 -0.52
C LEU A 66 -17.04 -4.75 -0.68
N ARG A 67 -17.12 -3.43 -0.57
CA ARG A 67 -18.33 -2.66 -0.81
C ARG A 67 -18.15 -1.79 -2.05
N GLN A 68 -19.15 -1.79 -2.91
CA GLN A 68 -19.24 -0.80 -3.97
C GLN A 68 -19.57 0.56 -3.36
N LEU A 69 -18.73 1.55 -3.63
CA LEU A 69 -18.95 2.93 -3.19
C LEU A 69 -20.08 3.59 -4.00
N PRO A 70 -20.93 4.42 -3.38
CA PRO A 70 -21.81 5.31 -4.11
C PRO A 70 -20.98 6.20 -5.06
N ALA A 71 -21.54 6.53 -6.23
CA ALA A 71 -20.81 7.25 -7.29
C ALA A 71 -20.16 8.56 -6.79
N ALA A 72 -20.84 9.32 -5.92
CA ALA A 72 -20.30 10.56 -5.36
C ALA A 72 -19.12 10.35 -4.39
N GLU A 73 -19.11 9.26 -3.62
CA GLU A 73 -18.01 8.91 -2.73
C GLU A 73 -16.81 8.39 -3.54
N ARG A 74 -17.09 7.56 -4.55
CA ARG A 74 -16.10 7.04 -5.48
C ARG A 74 -15.37 8.19 -6.19
N ALA A 75 -16.09 9.15 -6.74
CA ALA A 75 -15.52 10.31 -7.42
C ALA A 75 -14.57 11.14 -6.52
N LYS A 76 -14.85 11.25 -5.21
CA LYS A 76 -13.98 11.94 -4.25
C LYS A 76 -12.65 11.21 -4.01
N ILE A 77 -12.64 9.89 -4.08
CA ILE A 77 -11.44 9.08 -3.91
C ILE A 77 -10.67 8.97 -5.23
N GLU A 78 -11.37 8.89 -6.35
CA GLU A 78 -10.78 8.83 -7.69
C GLU A 78 -10.09 10.13 -8.10
N ALA A 79 -10.68 11.30 -7.76
CA ALA A 79 -10.15 12.59 -8.22
C ALA A 79 -8.69 12.88 -7.78
N PRO A 80 -8.29 12.70 -6.52
CA PRO A 80 -6.88 12.82 -6.14
C PRO A 80 -5.99 11.81 -6.87
N LEU A 81 -6.42 10.57 -7.01
CA LEU A 81 -5.67 9.53 -7.66
C LEU A 81 -5.50 9.78 -9.16
N LEU A 82 -6.54 10.27 -9.83
CA LEU A 82 -6.46 10.72 -11.23
C LEU A 82 -5.46 11.87 -11.39
N SER A 83 -5.43 12.82 -10.46
CA SER A 83 -4.44 13.89 -10.46
C SER A 83 -3.01 13.33 -10.41
N GLU A 84 -2.76 12.34 -9.54
CA GLU A 84 -1.45 11.71 -9.40
C GLU A 84 -1.01 10.96 -10.68
N VAL A 85 -1.88 10.13 -11.25
CA VAL A 85 -1.52 9.37 -12.46
C VAL A 85 -1.35 10.26 -13.69
N VAL A 86 -2.13 11.35 -13.80
CA VAL A 86 -1.97 12.35 -14.88
C VAL A 86 -0.67 13.12 -14.69
N TYR A 87 -0.33 13.49 -13.46
CA TYR A 87 0.93 14.13 -13.15
C TYR A 87 2.12 13.25 -13.57
N ASP A 88 2.11 11.96 -13.19
CA ASP A 88 3.15 11.01 -13.59
C ASP A 88 3.18 10.78 -15.10
N ALA A 89 2.02 10.75 -15.76
CA ALA A 89 1.95 10.67 -17.22
C ALA A 89 2.67 11.85 -17.89
N ARG A 90 2.45 13.07 -17.41
CA ARG A 90 3.14 14.27 -17.92
C ARG A 90 4.64 14.23 -17.68
N ARG A 91 5.04 13.74 -16.51
CA ARG A 91 6.44 13.61 -16.11
C ARG A 91 7.18 12.57 -16.95
N GLN A 92 6.56 11.41 -17.16
CA GLN A 92 7.19 10.26 -17.83
C GLN A 92 6.90 10.19 -19.34
N GLY A 93 5.95 11.00 -19.83
CA GLY A 93 5.58 11.05 -21.24
C GLY A 93 4.55 9.99 -21.66
N TRP A 94 3.78 9.46 -20.72
CA TRP A 94 2.64 8.58 -21.02
C TRP A 94 1.46 9.39 -21.57
N ASP A 95 0.55 8.73 -22.31
CA ASP A 95 -0.68 9.40 -22.75
C ASP A 95 -1.59 9.69 -21.54
N GLU A 96 -1.91 10.97 -21.34
CA GLU A 96 -2.66 11.47 -20.17
C GLU A 96 -4.09 10.92 -20.09
N LYS A 97 -4.72 10.59 -21.21
CA LYS A 97 -6.07 10.01 -21.23
C LYS A 97 -6.03 8.50 -20.99
N LEU A 98 -5.04 7.84 -21.56
CA LEU A 98 -4.93 6.39 -21.40
C LEU A 98 -4.64 6.01 -19.94
N VAL A 99 -3.81 6.78 -19.21
CA VAL A 99 -3.54 6.49 -17.79
C VAL A 99 -4.79 6.64 -16.91
N GLN A 100 -5.72 7.52 -17.27
CA GLN A 100 -6.97 7.71 -16.51
C GLN A 100 -7.85 6.46 -16.56
N SER A 101 -7.84 5.72 -17.67
CA SER A 101 -8.63 4.50 -17.82
C SER A 101 -8.15 3.31 -16.97
N PHE A 102 -6.96 3.39 -16.36
CA PHE A 102 -6.56 2.42 -15.34
C PHE A 102 -7.28 2.63 -14.00
N VAL A 103 -7.71 3.87 -13.71
CA VAL A 103 -8.21 4.31 -12.41
C VAL A 103 -9.72 4.50 -12.39
N ALA A 104 -10.27 5.09 -13.47
CA ALA A 104 -11.68 5.44 -13.56
C ALA A 104 -12.39 4.59 -14.61
N VAL A 105 -13.57 4.09 -14.26
CA VAL A 105 -14.57 3.64 -15.22
C VAL A 105 -15.22 4.87 -15.89
N ASP A 106 -16.06 4.68 -16.87
CA ASP A 106 -16.68 5.74 -17.69
C ASP A 106 -15.69 6.48 -18.65
N VAL A 107 -14.49 5.98 -18.80
CA VAL A 107 -13.50 6.48 -19.77
C VAL A 107 -13.60 5.65 -21.04
N GLU A 108 -14.01 6.27 -22.16
CA GLU A 108 -14.02 5.65 -23.48
C GLU A 108 -12.93 6.25 -24.35
N LEU A 109 -12.08 5.42 -24.95
CA LEU A 109 -10.94 5.88 -25.73
C LEU A 109 -10.80 5.13 -27.05
N TRP A 110 -10.45 5.87 -28.08
CA TRP A 110 -10.08 5.38 -29.40
C TRP A 110 -8.62 5.68 -29.67
N LEU A 111 -7.93 4.73 -30.26
CA LEU A 111 -6.55 4.89 -30.71
C LEU A 111 -6.57 5.47 -32.13
N ILE A 112 -5.92 6.61 -32.30
CA ILE A 112 -5.65 7.21 -33.61
C ILE A 112 -4.14 7.24 -33.87
N ARG A 113 -3.74 7.16 -35.12
CA ARG A 113 -2.35 7.18 -35.56
C ARG A 113 -2.15 8.19 -36.67
N ASN A 114 -1.11 8.99 -36.53
CA ASN A 114 -0.66 9.88 -37.60
C ASN A 114 -0.03 9.04 -38.73
N THR A 115 -0.49 9.25 -39.96
CA THR A 115 -0.04 8.49 -41.15
C THR A 115 1.35 8.89 -41.62
N ARG A 116 1.79 10.14 -41.32
CA ARG A 116 3.08 10.67 -41.73
C ARG A 116 4.18 10.45 -40.70
N THR A 117 3.90 10.70 -39.42
CA THR A 117 4.91 10.59 -38.36
C THR A 117 4.87 9.25 -37.65
N GLY A 118 3.74 8.51 -37.73
CA GLY A 118 3.52 7.29 -36.96
C GLY A 118 3.12 7.52 -35.50
N ASP A 119 3.00 8.77 -35.08
CA ASP A 119 2.60 9.12 -33.71
C ASP A 119 1.23 8.55 -33.37
N ARG A 120 1.04 8.23 -32.11
CA ARG A 120 -0.18 7.63 -31.56
C ARG A 120 -0.80 8.55 -30.54
N LEU A 121 -2.12 8.62 -30.52
CA LEU A 121 -2.87 9.42 -29.59
C LEU A 121 -4.15 8.68 -29.21
N PHE A 122 -4.50 8.74 -27.92
CA PHE A 122 -5.76 8.20 -27.41
C PHE A 122 -6.75 9.36 -27.24
N VAL A 123 -7.86 9.29 -27.94
CA VAL A 123 -8.87 10.36 -27.96
C VAL A 123 -10.18 9.86 -27.38
N ASP A 124 -10.87 10.73 -26.63
CA ASP A 124 -12.26 10.48 -26.24
C ASP A 124 -13.25 10.82 -27.33
N ALA A 125 -14.53 10.53 -27.12
CA ALA A 125 -15.56 10.75 -28.12
C ALA A 125 -15.66 12.23 -28.57
N PRO A 126 -15.61 13.25 -27.67
CA PRO A 126 -15.61 14.65 -28.08
C PRO A 126 -14.39 15.08 -28.91
N GLU A 127 -13.20 14.56 -28.60
CA GLU A 127 -12.00 14.82 -29.43
C GLU A 127 -12.09 14.13 -30.77
N TYR A 128 -12.55 12.89 -30.79
CA TYR A 128 -12.75 12.12 -32.03
C TYR A 128 -13.70 12.86 -32.97
N GLU A 129 -14.87 13.28 -32.46
CA GLU A 129 -15.86 14.04 -33.26
C GLU A 129 -15.30 15.39 -33.74
N ARG A 130 -14.50 16.06 -32.93
CA ARG A 130 -13.84 17.31 -33.34
C ARG A 130 -12.86 17.11 -34.50
N ILE A 131 -12.11 15.99 -34.50
CA ILE A 131 -11.10 15.70 -35.51
C ILE A 131 -11.76 15.21 -36.80
N PHE A 132 -12.63 14.19 -36.69
CA PHE A 132 -13.17 13.48 -37.86
C PHE A 132 -14.55 13.98 -38.32
N GLY A 133 -15.21 14.85 -37.56
CA GLY A 133 -16.53 15.40 -37.89
C GLY A 133 -17.69 14.43 -37.72
N GLU A 134 -17.45 13.22 -37.20
CA GLU A 134 -18.45 12.19 -36.98
C GLU A 134 -18.22 11.50 -35.62
N ALA A 135 -19.31 11.01 -35.03
CA ALA A 135 -19.22 10.29 -33.77
C ALA A 135 -18.47 8.96 -33.97
N PRO A 136 -17.61 8.57 -33.00
CA PRO A 136 -16.89 7.31 -33.11
C PRO A 136 -17.84 6.11 -33.05
N THR A 137 -17.58 5.11 -33.87
CA THR A 137 -18.33 3.86 -33.86
C THR A 137 -17.58 2.82 -33.03
N SER A 138 -18.29 2.08 -32.17
CA SER A 138 -17.74 0.99 -31.35
C SER A 138 -17.54 -0.29 -32.15
N THR A 139 -16.94 -0.20 -33.33
CA THR A 139 -16.76 -1.33 -34.26
C THR A 139 -15.41 -2.03 -34.08
N GLY A 140 -15.28 -2.77 -32.97
CA GLY A 140 -14.18 -3.71 -32.75
C GLY A 140 -12.95 -3.12 -32.07
N LEU A 141 -12.13 -4.01 -31.51
CA LEU A 141 -10.87 -3.66 -30.84
C LEU A 141 -9.90 -2.98 -31.83
N ALA A 142 -9.16 -2.01 -31.32
CA ALA A 142 -8.10 -1.35 -32.06
C ALA A 142 -7.11 -2.35 -32.64
N ARG A 143 -6.73 -2.16 -33.89
CA ARG A 143 -5.61 -2.92 -34.46
C ARG A 143 -4.32 -2.41 -33.82
N LEU A 144 -3.66 -3.29 -33.08
CA LEU A 144 -2.40 -2.97 -32.45
C LEU A 144 -1.37 -2.58 -33.51
N PRO A 145 -0.73 -1.40 -33.39
CA PRO A 145 0.35 -1.03 -34.30
C PRO A 145 1.55 -1.97 -34.11
N ALA A 146 2.31 -2.21 -35.17
CA ALA A 146 3.57 -2.93 -35.02
C ALA A 146 4.47 -2.19 -34.03
N VAL A 147 4.99 -2.90 -33.05
CA VAL A 147 5.88 -2.34 -32.03
C VAL A 147 7.16 -1.88 -32.71
N PRO A 148 7.53 -0.57 -32.67
CA PRO A 148 8.83 -0.18 -33.11
C PRO A 148 9.88 -0.77 -32.17
N SER A 149 10.88 -1.45 -32.69
CA SER A 149 12.03 -1.90 -31.91
C SER A 149 12.72 -0.64 -31.38
N ARG A 150 12.49 -0.32 -30.11
CA ARG A 150 13.23 0.74 -29.44
C ARG A 150 14.60 0.16 -29.06
N ASP A 151 15.65 0.86 -29.42
CA ASP A 151 16.99 0.51 -28.93
C ASP A 151 17.05 0.85 -27.43
N PRO A 152 17.10 -0.16 -26.54
CA PRO A 152 16.87 0.04 -25.11
C PRO A 152 17.95 0.86 -24.40
N LEU A 153 19.10 1.01 -25.02
CA LEU A 153 20.29 1.56 -24.35
C LEU A 153 20.50 3.07 -24.51
N THR A 154 19.89 3.70 -25.52
CA THR A 154 20.18 5.11 -25.84
C THR A 154 19.58 6.12 -24.87
N GLY A 155 18.61 5.74 -24.05
CA GLY A 155 17.97 6.67 -23.10
C GLY A 155 18.40 6.49 -21.64
N LEU A 156 18.90 5.32 -21.26
CA LEU A 156 19.21 4.99 -19.87
C LEU A 156 20.65 5.37 -19.45
N LEU A 157 21.57 5.43 -20.41
CA LEU A 157 22.98 5.72 -20.14
C LEU A 157 23.31 7.21 -20.11
N ASP A 158 22.37 8.07 -20.56
CA ASP A 158 22.65 9.51 -20.78
C ASP A 158 22.31 10.43 -19.59
N THR A 159 21.88 9.90 -18.43
CA THR A 159 21.32 10.74 -17.37
C THR A 159 21.76 10.48 -15.93
N ALA A 160 22.70 9.62 -15.68
CA ALA A 160 23.26 9.47 -14.33
C ALA A 160 24.76 9.74 -14.36
N ASP A 161 25.13 10.97 -14.09
CA ASP A 161 26.47 11.29 -13.63
C ASP A 161 26.59 10.77 -12.19
N PRO A 162 27.42 9.76 -11.90
CA PRO A 162 27.57 9.23 -10.55
C PRO A 162 28.17 10.24 -9.56
N ASP A 163 28.69 11.37 -10.04
CA ASP A 163 29.26 12.45 -9.25
C ASP A 163 28.30 13.66 -9.09
N GLU A 164 27.06 13.57 -9.59
CA GLU A 164 26.09 14.67 -9.42
C GLU A 164 25.64 14.74 -7.95
N PRO A 165 25.81 15.90 -7.28
CA PRO A 165 25.47 16.03 -5.87
C PRO A 165 23.97 15.78 -5.66
N VAL A 166 23.62 14.95 -4.69
CA VAL A 166 22.22 14.71 -4.31
C VAL A 166 21.58 16.04 -3.92
N PRO A 167 20.45 16.44 -4.55
CA PRO A 167 19.81 17.73 -4.29
C PRO A 167 19.50 17.94 -2.82
N THR A 168 19.67 19.14 -2.32
CA THR A 168 19.29 19.51 -0.94
C THR A 168 17.77 19.46 -0.76
N ALA A 169 17.28 19.38 0.49
CA ALA A 169 15.84 19.37 0.77
C ALA A 169 15.13 20.59 0.16
N SER A 170 15.75 21.77 0.23
CA SER A 170 15.20 23.00 -0.34
C SER A 170 15.12 22.98 -1.88
N GLU A 171 16.11 22.39 -2.54
CA GLU A 171 16.11 22.21 -4.00
C GLU A 171 15.08 21.17 -4.44
N ARG A 172 14.85 20.14 -3.62
CA ARG A 172 13.80 19.14 -3.85
C ARG A 172 12.41 19.74 -3.72
N ASP A 173 12.17 20.54 -2.67
CA ASP A 173 10.89 21.22 -2.47
C ASP A 173 10.57 22.17 -3.63
N ALA A 174 11.55 22.97 -4.09
CA ALA A 174 11.39 23.83 -5.26
C ALA A 174 11.15 23.02 -6.56
N THR A 175 11.79 21.86 -6.70
CA THR A 175 11.58 20.96 -7.84
C THR A 175 10.18 20.34 -7.80
N ILE A 176 9.69 19.95 -6.62
CA ILE A 176 8.34 19.38 -6.44
C ILE A 176 7.29 20.45 -6.75
N GLU A 177 7.45 21.69 -6.26
CA GLU A 177 6.54 22.79 -6.54
C GLU A 177 6.49 23.11 -8.05
N PHE A 178 7.65 23.14 -8.71
CA PHE A 178 7.73 23.33 -10.16
C PHE A 178 7.09 22.17 -10.95
N LEU A 179 7.21 20.93 -10.46
CA LEU A 179 6.67 19.74 -11.11
C LEU A 179 5.15 19.63 -10.96
N GLN A 180 4.53 20.27 -9.96
CA GLN A 180 3.07 20.30 -9.79
C GLN A 180 2.33 21.01 -10.93
N ASP A 181 3.00 21.95 -11.61
CA ASP A 181 2.45 22.74 -12.70
C ASP A 181 2.90 22.27 -14.10
N LEU A 182 3.30 21.01 -14.28
CA LEU A 182 3.69 20.49 -15.58
C LEU A 182 2.54 20.63 -16.60
N PRO A 183 2.72 21.41 -17.67
CA PRO A 183 1.69 21.56 -18.69
C PRO A 183 1.49 20.25 -19.45
N SER A 184 0.27 20.03 -19.94
CA SER A 184 -0.01 18.94 -20.86
C SER A 184 0.85 19.08 -22.12
N ARG A 185 1.49 17.99 -22.52
CA ARG A 185 2.23 17.89 -23.79
C ARG A 185 1.36 17.32 -24.91
N ARG A 186 0.10 17.03 -24.61
CA ARG A 186 -0.83 16.42 -25.53
C ARG A 186 -1.16 17.41 -26.65
N PRO A 187 -1.05 17.03 -27.95
CA PRO A 187 -1.42 17.90 -29.06
C PRO A 187 -2.94 18.17 -29.06
N THR A 188 -3.30 19.38 -29.37
CA THR A 188 -4.69 19.73 -29.63
C THR A 188 -4.93 19.62 -31.14
N LEU A 189 -5.73 18.62 -31.53
CA LEU A 189 -6.06 18.37 -32.92
C LEU A 189 -7.43 18.96 -33.26
N GLY A 190 -7.55 19.41 -34.51
CA GLY A 190 -8.77 19.97 -35.08
C GLY A 190 -9.18 19.27 -36.39
N PRO A 191 -10.25 19.74 -37.06
CA PRO A 191 -10.70 19.18 -38.33
C PRO A 191 -9.65 19.29 -39.45
N GLU A 192 -8.75 20.25 -39.37
CA GLU A 192 -7.63 20.47 -40.29
C GLU A 192 -6.59 19.33 -40.26
N ASP A 193 -6.55 18.57 -39.17
CA ASP A 193 -5.61 17.47 -38.98
C ASP A 193 -6.18 16.11 -39.46
N ALA A 194 -7.46 16.05 -39.78
CA ALA A 194 -8.18 14.80 -40.08
C ALA A 194 -7.51 13.95 -41.18
N ASP A 195 -6.99 14.57 -42.24
CA ASP A 195 -6.34 13.87 -43.34
C ASP A 195 -5.04 13.16 -42.95
N ASP A 196 -4.39 13.63 -41.85
CA ASP A 196 -3.14 13.10 -41.38
C ASP A 196 -3.34 11.96 -40.35
N TRP A 197 -4.53 11.81 -39.83
CA TRP A 197 -4.82 10.84 -38.78
C TRP A 197 -5.81 9.76 -39.23
N VAL A 198 -5.60 8.54 -38.76
CA VAL A 198 -6.48 7.39 -39.02
C VAL A 198 -6.88 6.73 -37.71
N SER A 199 -8.16 6.43 -37.56
CA SER A 199 -8.67 5.66 -36.43
C SER A 199 -8.29 4.17 -36.58
N LEU A 200 -7.74 3.61 -35.51
CA LEU A 200 -7.40 2.18 -35.41
C LEU A 200 -8.46 1.38 -34.65
N GLY A 201 -9.38 2.05 -33.96
CA GLY A 201 -10.48 1.43 -33.23
C GLY A 201 -10.53 1.81 -31.76
N GLN A 202 -11.52 1.29 -31.06
CA GLN A 202 -11.73 1.52 -29.63
C GLN A 202 -10.76 0.69 -28.80
N VAL A 203 -10.17 1.30 -27.76
CA VAL A 203 -9.21 0.68 -26.84
C VAL A 203 -9.83 0.41 -25.49
N VAL A 204 -10.66 1.34 -25.00
CA VAL A 204 -11.31 1.28 -23.69
C VAL A 204 -12.80 1.50 -23.86
N THR A 205 -13.59 0.62 -23.29
CA THR A 205 -15.05 0.73 -23.22
C THR A 205 -15.48 1.37 -21.89
N ARG A 206 -16.69 1.95 -21.86
CA ARG A 206 -17.18 2.72 -20.72
C ARG A 206 -17.23 1.92 -19.41
N ASP A 207 -17.50 0.63 -19.48
CA ASP A 207 -17.82 -0.20 -18.31
C ASP A 207 -16.60 -0.99 -17.80
N GLU A 208 -15.43 -0.80 -18.38
CA GLU A 208 -14.24 -1.59 -18.09
C GLU A 208 -13.06 -0.70 -17.69
N LEU A 209 -12.26 -1.17 -16.73
CA LEU A 209 -10.96 -0.60 -16.44
C LEU A 209 -9.90 -1.17 -17.39
N LEU A 210 -8.95 -0.33 -17.77
CA LEU A 210 -7.87 -0.78 -18.62
C LEU A 210 -6.98 -1.80 -17.89
N VAL A 211 -6.76 -2.92 -18.56
CA VAL A 211 -5.79 -3.95 -18.20
C VAL A 211 -4.98 -4.28 -19.43
N LEU A 212 -3.67 -4.17 -19.33
CA LEU A 212 -2.76 -4.41 -20.46
C LEU A 212 -1.93 -5.66 -20.26
N ARG A 213 -1.82 -6.44 -21.29
CA ARG A 213 -0.81 -7.50 -21.43
C ARG A 213 0.48 -6.89 -21.99
N ALA A 214 1.56 -7.65 -21.92
CA ALA A 214 2.88 -7.18 -22.37
C ALA A 214 2.88 -6.65 -23.82
N ASP A 215 2.25 -7.37 -24.75
CA ASP A 215 2.12 -7.02 -26.15
C ASP A 215 1.30 -5.73 -26.38
N GLU A 216 0.19 -5.59 -25.66
CA GLU A 216 -0.65 -4.39 -25.70
C GLU A 216 0.09 -3.19 -25.08
N ALA A 217 0.76 -3.41 -23.93
CA ALA A 217 1.55 -2.39 -23.26
C ALA A 217 2.67 -1.86 -24.17
N ALA A 218 3.32 -2.73 -24.93
CA ALA A 218 4.30 -2.34 -25.94
C ALA A 218 3.64 -1.56 -27.09
N ALA A 219 2.51 -2.05 -27.59
CA ALA A 219 1.77 -1.40 -28.66
C ALA A 219 1.26 -0.01 -28.27
N TYR A 220 0.90 0.20 -27.00
CA TYR A 220 0.41 1.49 -26.48
C TYR A 220 1.51 2.39 -25.95
N GLY A 221 2.76 1.93 -25.95
CA GLY A 221 3.92 2.75 -25.60
C GLY A 221 4.26 2.80 -24.11
N PHE A 222 3.68 1.91 -23.29
CA PHE A 222 4.01 1.82 -21.86
C PHE A 222 5.26 0.99 -21.58
N THR A 223 5.50 -0.07 -22.35
CA THR A 223 6.67 -0.90 -22.12
C THR A 223 7.67 -0.77 -23.25
N SER A 224 8.94 -0.69 -22.90
CA SER A 224 10.05 -0.59 -23.83
C SER A 224 10.62 -1.94 -24.21
N ALA A 225 10.46 -2.96 -23.35
CA ALA A 225 10.97 -4.30 -23.60
C ALA A 225 10.23 -5.37 -22.80
N GLU A 226 10.27 -6.58 -23.34
CA GLU A 226 9.93 -7.80 -22.64
C GLU A 226 11.19 -8.46 -22.12
N VAL A 227 11.26 -8.71 -20.81
CA VAL A 227 12.42 -9.27 -20.10
C VAL A 227 11.92 -10.41 -19.22
N GLY A 228 12.25 -11.64 -19.59
CA GLY A 228 11.71 -12.85 -18.94
C GLY A 228 12.44 -13.22 -17.64
N ASP A 229 13.76 -13.00 -17.56
CA ASP A 229 14.58 -13.43 -16.44
C ASP A 229 15.70 -12.42 -16.08
N ASP A 230 16.43 -12.73 -15.02
CA ASP A 230 17.52 -11.88 -14.52
C ASP A 230 18.70 -11.76 -15.49
N ARG A 231 18.92 -12.73 -16.37
CA ARG A 231 20.02 -12.68 -17.36
C ARG A 231 19.66 -11.71 -18.47
N GLU A 232 18.41 -11.78 -18.93
CA GLU A 232 17.89 -10.83 -19.91
C GLU A 232 17.86 -9.42 -19.33
N LEU A 233 17.51 -9.29 -18.03
CA LEU A 233 17.54 -8.01 -17.32
C LEU A 233 18.95 -7.41 -17.29
N LEU A 234 19.95 -8.22 -16.93
CA LEU A 234 21.34 -7.79 -16.94
C LEU A 234 21.81 -7.39 -18.34
N ALA A 235 21.44 -8.17 -19.35
CA ALA A 235 21.78 -7.87 -20.75
C ALA A 235 21.10 -6.59 -21.23
N PHE A 236 19.81 -6.40 -20.87
CA PHE A 236 19.04 -5.22 -21.22
C PHE A 236 19.67 -3.93 -20.68
N PHE A 237 20.12 -3.93 -19.43
CA PHE A 237 20.77 -2.78 -18.81
C PHE A 237 22.29 -2.73 -19.02
N GLY A 238 22.90 -3.69 -19.68
CA GLY A 238 24.36 -3.81 -19.79
C GLY A 238 25.06 -3.99 -18.43
N ALA A 239 24.33 -4.45 -17.41
CA ALA A 239 24.80 -4.57 -16.04
C ALA A 239 25.59 -5.86 -15.83
N LYS A 240 26.62 -5.82 -14.96
CA LYS A 240 27.46 -6.98 -14.65
C LYS A 240 26.90 -7.85 -13.53
N SER A 241 26.10 -7.26 -12.64
CA SER A 241 25.51 -7.95 -11.48
C SER A 241 24.23 -7.24 -11.03
N THR A 242 23.37 -7.98 -10.34
CA THR A 242 22.20 -7.43 -9.63
C THR A 242 22.35 -7.67 -8.14
N THR A 243 21.87 -6.72 -7.34
CA THR A 243 21.66 -6.92 -5.90
C THR A 243 20.17 -6.92 -5.64
N ARG A 244 19.63 -8.02 -5.09
CA ARG A 244 18.21 -8.08 -4.70
C ARG A 244 18.06 -7.64 -3.26
N TYR A 245 17.13 -6.73 -3.08
CA TYR A 245 16.61 -6.39 -1.76
C TYR A 245 15.31 -7.19 -1.56
N GLU A 246 15.40 -8.30 -0.86
CA GLU A 246 14.25 -9.13 -0.50
C GLU A 246 13.84 -8.84 0.95
N THR A 247 12.56 -9.03 1.25
CA THR A 247 12.08 -8.92 2.64
C THR A 247 12.85 -9.88 3.52
N THR A 248 13.45 -9.36 4.57
CA THR A 248 14.19 -10.17 5.54
C THR A 248 13.21 -11.00 6.40
N TRP A 249 13.72 -12.08 7.00
CA TRP A 249 12.91 -12.88 7.94
C TRP A 249 12.40 -12.02 9.12
N SER A 250 13.18 -11.02 9.54
CA SER A 250 12.80 -10.09 10.61
C SER A 250 11.63 -9.20 10.21
N GLU A 251 11.60 -8.69 8.98
CA GLU A 251 10.47 -7.93 8.44
C GLU A 251 9.21 -8.81 8.31
N ALA A 252 9.36 -10.05 7.84
CA ALA A 252 8.26 -11.01 7.78
C ALA A 252 7.70 -11.32 9.17
N LEU A 253 8.58 -11.45 10.18
CA LEU A 253 8.19 -11.66 11.58
C LEU A 253 7.46 -10.44 12.14
N VAL A 254 7.98 -9.24 11.93
CA VAL A 254 7.33 -7.99 12.38
C VAL A 254 5.96 -7.85 11.74
N ARG A 255 5.84 -8.10 10.42
CA ARG A 255 4.56 -8.10 9.70
C ARG A 255 3.57 -9.10 10.29
N PHE A 256 4.02 -10.32 10.62
CA PHE A 256 3.18 -11.33 11.26
C PHE A 256 2.71 -10.87 12.66
N LEU A 257 3.61 -10.32 13.48
CA LEU A 257 3.31 -9.86 14.84
C LEU A 257 2.39 -8.63 14.86
N THR A 258 2.37 -7.83 13.80
CA THR A 258 1.50 -6.65 13.68
C THR A 258 0.10 -6.98 13.16
N LEU A 259 -0.17 -8.21 12.70
CA LEU A 259 -1.52 -8.63 12.34
C LEU A 259 -2.47 -8.52 13.54
N TRP A 260 -3.63 -7.90 13.34
CA TRP A 260 -4.60 -7.69 14.41
C TRP A 260 -5.05 -8.97 15.15
N PRO A 261 -5.24 -10.16 14.50
CA PRO A 261 -5.59 -11.39 15.22
C PRO A 261 -4.44 -11.88 16.10
N VAL A 262 -3.19 -11.75 15.63
CA VAL A 262 -1.99 -12.16 16.40
C VAL A 262 -1.85 -11.28 17.62
N ARG A 263 -2.08 -9.98 17.49
CA ARG A 263 -2.03 -9.04 18.61
C ARG A 263 -3.15 -9.30 19.62
N ALA A 264 -4.35 -9.67 19.17
CA ALA A 264 -5.44 -10.11 20.08
C ALA A 264 -5.03 -11.35 20.89
N ILE A 265 -4.38 -12.33 20.27
CA ILE A 265 -3.86 -13.51 20.95
C ILE A 265 -2.77 -13.13 21.96
N LEU A 266 -1.82 -12.26 21.57
CA LEU A 266 -0.76 -11.78 22.46
C LEU A 266 -1.32 -11.04 23.69
N ILE A 267 -2.39 -10.25 23.53
CA ILE A 267 -3.08 -9.59 24.65
C ILE A 267 -3.70 -10.65 25.59
N ALA A 268 -4.35 -11.67 25.04
CA ALA A 268 -4.91 -12.74 25.86
C ALA A 268 -3.81 -13.53 26.60
N VAL A 269 -2.70 -13.83 25.95
CA VAL A 269 -1.52 -14.51 26.56
C VAL A 269 -0.92 -13.63 27.66
N LEU A 270 -0.76 -12.32 27.42
CA LEU A 270 -0.30 -11.35 28.41
C LEU A 270 -1.17 -11.40 29.68
N LEU A 271 -2.49 -11.30 29.52
CA LEU A 271 -3.42 -11.27 30.64
C LEU A 271 -3.45 -12.60 31.41
N ILE A 272 -3.51 -13.72 30.70
CA ILE A 272 -3.54 -15.06 31.31
C ILE A 272 -2.21 -15.34 32.05
N GLY A 273 -1.07 -15.05 31.41
CA GLY A 273 0.24 -15.26 31.98
C GLY A 273 0.45 -14.40 33.25
N PHE A 274 0.06 -13.11 33.17
CA PHE A 274 0.10 -12.21 34.33
C PHE A 274 -0.78 -12.70 35.48
N PHE A 275 -2.01 -13.14 35.15
CA PHE A 275 -2.92 -13.68 36.17
C PHE A 275 -2.35 -14.92 36.85
N ILE A 276 -1.81 -15.88 36.08
CA ILE A 276 -1.25 -17.11 36.67
C ILE A 276 -0.06 -16.78 37.58
N GLU A 277 0.83 -15.90 37.15
CA GLU A 277 2.01 -15.52 37.95
C GLU A 277 1.62 -14.82 39.25
N THR A 278 0.59 -13.95 39.23
CA THR A 278 0.10 -13.29 40.43
C THR A 278 -0.68 -14.21 41.35
N ALA A 279 -1.44 -15.18 40.80
CA ALA A 279 -2.21 -16.15 41.58
C ALA A 279 -1.36 -17.27 42.18
N ALA A 280 -0.22 -17.60 41.57
CA ALA A 280 0.67 -18.68 41.97
C ALA A 280 2.14 -18.24 41.85
N PRO A 281 2.59 -17.29 42.70
CA PRO A 281 3.94 -16.76 42.61
C PRO A 281 4.97 -17.81 42.93
N GLY A 282 6.10 -17.84 42.22
CA GLY A 282 7.25 -18.70 42.54
C GLY A 282 7.85 -19.48 41.37
N TYR A 283 7.18 -19.60 40.24
CA TYR A 283 7.74 -20.22 39.04
C TYR A 283 8.43 -19.25 38.10
N GLY A 284 8.00 -17.98 38.04
CA GLY A 284 8.53 -16.94 37.15
C GLY A 284 8.29 -17.19 35.65
N ALA A 285 7.91 -18.41 35.27
CA ALA A 285 7.77 -18.80 33.87
C ALA A 285 6.60 -18.09 33.18
N PHE A 286 5.45 -17.98 33.85
CA PHE A 286 4.27 -17.30 33.30
C PHE A 286 4.46 -15.79 33.26
N GLY A 287 5.19 -15.22 34.22
CA GLY A 287 5.63 -13.83 34.20
C GLY A 287 6.56 -13.53 33.03
N LEU A 288 7.50 -14.41 32.72
CA LEU A 288 8.36 -14.31 31.55
C LEU A 288 7.57 -14.37 30.24
N VAL A 289 6.59 -15.29 30.11
CA VAL A 289 5.71 -15.39 28.94
C VAL A 289 4.88 -14.11 28.79
N SER A 290 4.34 -13.58 29.87
CA SER A 290 3.59 -12.32 29.90
C SER A 290 4.47 -11.13 29.46
N LEU A 291 5.68 -11.04 30.00
CA LEU A 291 6.64 -10.01 29.66
C LEU A 291 7.07 -10.11 28.17
N ALA A 292 7.31 -11.32 27.69
CA ALA A 292 7.62 -11.54 26.27
C ALA A 292 6.45 -11.13 25.35
N ALA A 293 5.22 -11.49 25.73
CA ALA A 293 4.02 -11.06 24.99
C ALA A 293 3.89 -9.53 24.96
N LEU A 294 4.15 -8.86 26.10
CA LEU A 294 4.16 -7.39 26.18
C LEU A 294 5.25 -6.77 25.29
N ALA A 295 6.46 -7.32 25.35
CA ALA A 295 7.57 -6.85 24.52
C ALA A 295 7.28 -6.98 23.01
N LEU A 296 6.63 -8.07 22.58
CA LEU A 296 6.20 -8.25 21.20
C LEU A 296 5.05 -7.32 20.82
N LEU A 297 4.08 -7.13 21.71
CA LEU A 297 2.93 -6.23 21.49
C LEU A 297 3.34 -4.77 21.27
N LEU A 298 4.33 -4.30 22.01
CA LEU A 298 4.80 -2.92 21.95
C LEU A 298 5.97 -2.75 20.97
N GLY A 299 6.89 -3.71 20.96
CA GLY A 299 8.13 -3.61 20.19
C GLY A 299 7.91 -3.79 18.69
N ALA A 300 7.08 -4.74 18.25
CA ALA A 300 6.89 -4.98 16.83
C ALA A 300 6.25 -3.77 16.10
N PRO A 301 5.16 -3.15 16.60
CA PRO A 301 4.61 -1.95 15.96
C PRO A 301 5.55 -0.74 16.02
N LEU A 302 6.31 -0.59 17.11
CA LEU A 302 7.28 0.50 17.26
C LEU A 302 8.43 0.37 16.24
N LEU A 303 8.98 -0.83 16.07
CA LEU A 303 10.04 -1.11 15.09
C LEU A 303 9.54 -0.98 13.65
N ALA A 304 8.25 -1.25 13.41
CA ALA A 304 7.62 -1.06 12.12
C ALA A 304 7.27 0.41 11.79
N GLY A 305 7.46 1.34 12.73
CA GLY A 305 7.01 2.72 12.58
C GLY A 305 5.47 2.89 12.61
N MET A 306 4.74 1.83 12.99
CA MET A 306 3.27 1.83 13.07
C MET A 306 2.73 2.39 14.39
N ALA A 307 3.56 2.49 15.40
CA ALA A 307 3.19 3.00 16.72
C ALA A 307 4.06 4.19 17.10
N GLU A 308 3.42 5.23 17.60
CA GLU A 308 4.09 6.39 18.15
C GLU A 308 4.60 6.08 19.57
N TRP A 309 5.75 6.61 19.95
CA TRP A 309 6.38 6.38 21.26
C TRP A 309 5.47 6.71 22.44
N TRP A 310 4.60 7.72 22.31
CA TRP A 310 3.68 8.16 23.37
C TRP A 310 2.57 7.13 23.65
N THR A 311 2.15 6.33 22.67
CA THR A 311 1.18 5.23 22.85
C THR A 311 1.77 4.14 23.74
N VAL A 312 3.05 3.82 23.53
CA VAL A 312 3.81 2.91 24.39
C VAL A 312 3.94 3.46 25.80
N ALA A 313 4.22 4.76 25.92
CA ALA A 313 4.31 5.43 27.23
C ALA A 313 2.98 5.36 27.99
N ILE A 314 1.84 5.53 27.33
CA ILE A 314 0.50 5.39 27.95
C ILE A 314 0.29 3.95 28.47
N VAL A 315 0.67 2.92 27.71
CA VAL A 315 0.59 1.53 28.20
C VAL A 315 1.45 1.33 29.44
N LEU A 316 2.68 1.83 29.43
CA LEU A 316 3.59 1.71 30.59
C LEU A 316 3.08 2.46 31.81
N ILE A 317 2.50 3.64 31.65
CA ILE A 317 1.82 4.38 32.73
C ILE A 317 0.66 3.55 33.27
N GLY A 318 -0.14 2.96 32.37
CA GLY A 318 -1.24 2.09 32.75
C GLY A 318 -0.81 0.86 33.57
N LEU A 319 0.29 0.22 33.15
CA LEU A 319 0.89 -0.89 33.89
C LEU A 319 1.43 -0.45 35.27
N MET A 320 2.03 0.72 35.33
CA MET A 320 2.51 1.29 36.60
C MET A 320 1.35 1.58 37.56
N LEU A 321 0.24 2.16 37.07
CA LEU A 321 -0.96 2.40 37.89
C LEU A 321 -1.60 1.08 38.35
N ALA A 322 -1.67 0.07 37.48
CA ALA A 322 -2.16 -1.26 37.87
C ALA A 322 -1.26 -1.92 38.91
N ALA A 323 0.05 -1.79 38.82
CA ALA A 323 1.00 -2.29 39.81
C ALA A 323 0.88 -1.51 41.13
N LEU A 324 0.68 -0.19 41.09
CA LEU A 324 0.46 0.65 42.27
C LEU A 324 -0.78 0.17 43.08
N GLU A 325 -1.89 -0.09 42.38
CA GLU A 325 -3.11 -0.63 42.99
C GLU A 325 -2.88 -2.01 43.58
N LEU A 326 -2.18 -2.89 42.88
CA LEU A 326 -1.98 -4.27 43.32
C LEU A 326 -1.06 -4.37 44.57
N PHE A 327 -0.01 -3.57 44.62
CA PHE A 327 1.05 -3.70 45.64
C PHE A 327 1.04 -2.66 46.75
N LEU A 328 0.53 -1.42 46.46
CA LEU A 328 0.61 -0.32 47.42
C LEU A 328 -0.75 0.15 47.97
N LEU A 329 -1.80 0.08 47.17
CA LEU A 329 -3.12 0.63 47.51
C LEU A 329 -4.24 -0.41 47.33
N PRO A 330 -4.12 -1.62 47.92
CA PRO A 330 -5.11 -2.65 47.70
C PRO A 330 -6.48 -2.24 48.28
N GLY A 331 -7.50 -2.17 47.38
CA GLY A 331 -8.91 -2.09 47.79
C GLY A 331 -9.69 -0.84 47.37
N PHE A 332 -9.12 0.17 46.77
CA PHE A 332 -9.84 1.37 46.33
C PHE A 332 -10.22 1.37 44.84
N GLY A 333 -9.50 0.66 44.00
CA GLY A 333 -9.84 0.42 42.59
C GLY A 333 -9.62 1.58 41.61
N VAL A 334 -9.35 2.80 42.09
CA VAL A 334 -9.23 3.98 41.23
C VAL A 334 -7.97 3.92 40.36
N ALA A 335 -6.82 3.59 40.95
CA ALA A 335 -5.59 3.45 40.19
C ALA A 335 -5.63 2.26 39.22
N GLY A 336 -6.25 1.15 39.63
CA GLY A 336 -6.46 -0.04 38.78
C GLY A 336 -7.37 0.24 37.59
N ILE A 337 -8.51 0.93 37.82
CA ILE A 337 -9.42 1.34 36.76
C ILE A 337 -8.72 2.32 35.80
N ALA A 338 -8.07 3.34 36.29
CA ALA A 338 -7.30 4.29 35.49
C ALA A 338 -6.18 3.57 34.68
N GLY A 339 -5.46 2.64 35.35
CA GLY A 339 -4.45 1.81 34.71
C GLY A 339 -5.01 0.94 33.58
N GLY A 340 -6.15 0.29 33.80
CA GLY A 340 -6.85 -0.50 32.79
C GLY A 340 -7.28 0.33 31.58
N ILE A 341 -7.80 1.54 31.80
CA ILE A 341 -8.16 2.48 30.73
C ILE A 341 -6.91 2.90 29.95
N CYS A 342 -5.82 3.27 30.62
CA CYS A 342 -4.56 3.62 29.97
C CYS A 342 -4.01 2.46 29.14
N ILE A 343 -4.00 1.23 29.67
CA ILE A 343 -3.56 0.05 28.92
C ILE A 343 -4.43 -0.14 27.69
N PHE A 344 -5.75 -0.08 27.82
CA PHE A 344 -6.69 -0.27 26.71
C PHE A 344 -6.48 0.80 25.63
N VAL A 345 -6.50 2.08 26.02
CA VAL A 345 -6.32 3.22 25.10
C VAL A 345 -4.94 3.18 24.43
N GLY A 346 -3.88 2.90 25.20
CA GLY A 346 -2.54 2.81 24.67
C GLY A 346 -2.37 1.64 23.69
N LEU A 347 -2.94 0.47 23.97
CA LEU A 347 -2.93 -0.67 23.05
C LEU A 347 -3.70 -0.37 21.77
N VAL A 348 -4.89 0.23 21.85
CA VAL A 348 -5.62 0.70 20.66
C VAL A 348 -4.79 1.72 19.90
N GLY A 349 -4.16 2.67 20.58
CA GLY A 349 -3.29 3.69 19.99
C GLY A 349 -2.11 3.11 19.20
N THR A 350 -1.58 1.94 19.59
CA THR A 350 -0.50 1.29 18.83
C THR A 350 -0.92 0.72 17.45
N PHE A 351 -2.19 0.80 17.10
CA PHE A 351 -2.68 0.49 15.76
C PHE A 351 -2.87 1.76 14.91
N VAL A 352 -2.87 2.92 15.55
CA VAL A 352 -3.07 4.20 14.90
C VAL A 352 -1.68 4.79 14.64
N GLY A 353 -1.11 4.49 13.48
CA GLY A 353 0.09 5.14 12.98
C GLY A 353 -0.29 6.32 12.10
N GLY A 354 0.60 7.33 12.00
CA GLY A 354 0.41 8.46 11.11
C GLY A 354 -0.15 9.73 11.75
N ARG A 355 -0.41 10.75 10.93
CA ARG A 355 -0.90 12.05 11.38
C ARG A 355 -2.36 11.95 11.83
N PRO A 356 -2.77 12.66 12.90
CA PRO A 356 -4.18 12.75 13.30
C PRO A 356 -5.01 13.29 12.13
N PHE A 357 -6.15 12.62 11.84
CA PHE A 357 -7.10 12.94 10.77
C PHE A 357 -6.85 12.35 9.39
N ASP A 358 -5.86 11.46 9.20
CA ASP A 358 -5.72 10.65 7.98
C ASP A 358 -6.79 9.52 7.93
N ASP A 359 -7.21 9.14 6.73
CA ASP A 359 -8.18 8.04 6.54
C ASP A 359 -7.70 6.71 7.15
N GLY A 360 -6.39 6.46 7.21
CA GLY A 360 -5.76 5.33 7.87
C GLY A 360 -5.98 5.27 9.39
N VAL A 361 -6.24 6.40 10.04
CA VAL A 361 -6.55 6.48 11.47
C VAL A 361 -7.84 5.73 11.80
N ARG A 362 -8.86 5.83 10.97
CA ARG A 362 -10.13 5.14 11.15
C ARG A 362 -9.97 3.63 11.12
N ASP A 363 -9.24 3.12 10.14
CA ASP A 363 -8.99 1.69 10.00
C ASP A 363 -8.10 1.17 11.12
N GLY A 364 -7.08 1.92 11.49
CA GLY A 364 -6.24 1.63 12.66
C GLY A 364 -7.05 1.57 13.95
N LEU A 365 -7.97 2.52 14.17
CA LEU A 365 -8.87 2.53 15.33
C LEU A 365 -9.80 1.30 15.35
N VAL A 366 -10.41 0.96 14.23
CA VAL A 366 -11.30 -0.22 14.13
C VAL A 366 -10.53 -1.50 14.44
N HIS A 367 -9.39 -1.72 13.81
CA HIS A 367 -8.55 -2.88 14.07
C HIS A 367 -8.00 -2.91 15.50
N GLY A 368 -7.61 -1.75 16.03
CA GLY A 368 -7.15 -1.60 17.40
C GLY A 368 -8.22 -1.93 18.42
N LEU A 369 -9.44 -1.39 18.25
CA LEU A 369 -10.58 -1.69 19.10
C LEU A 369 -10.96 -3.17 19.02
N LEU A 370 -11.03 -3.76 17.83
CA LEU A 370 -11.32 -5.18 17.65
C LEU A 370 -10.27 -6.06 18.31
N ALA A 371 -9.00 -5.86 17.99
CA ALA A 371 -7.91 -6.67 18.54
C ALA A 371 -7.82 -6.57 20.07
N THR A 372 -7.91 -5.36 20.60
CA THR A 372 -7.82 -5.13 22.03
C THR A 372 -9.03 -5.71 22.76
N SER A 373 -10.25 -5.46 22.26
CA SER A 373 -11.46 -6.00 22.89
C SER A 373 -11.52 -7.52 22.84
N ILE A 374 -11.19 -8.13 21.70
CA ILE A 374 -11.13 -9.61 21.56
C ILE A 374 -10.04 -10.19 22.45
N GLY A 375 -8.89 -9.53 22.54
CA GLY A 375 -7.79 -9.94 23.41
C GLY A 375 -8.18 -9.90 24.91
N PHE A 376 -8.83 -8.83 25.34
CA PHE A 376 -9.32 -8.70 26.73
C PHE A 376 -10.43 -9.72 27.03
N ILE A 377 -11.40 -9.89 26.13
CA ILE A 377 -12.46 -10.90 26.30
C ILE A 377 -11.86 -12.31 26.31
N GLY A 378 -10.96 -12.61 25.37
CA GLY A 378 -10.28 -13.92 25.30
C GLY A 378 -9.43 -14.20 26.52
N GLY A 379 -8.69 -13.21 27.02
CA GLY A 379 -7.95 -13.28 28.28
C GLY A 379 -8.86 -13.51 29.48
N GLY A 380 -9.96 -12.75 29.59
CA GLY A 380 -10.96 -12.92 30.65
C GLY A 380 -11.62 -14.30 30.64
N VAL A 381 -12.02 -14.78 29.46
CA VAL A 381 -12.56 -16.14 29.29
C VAL A 381 -11.52 -17.20 29.65
N GLY A 382 -10.27 -16.99 29.23
CA GLY A 382 -9.16 -17.89 29.57
C GLY A 382 -8.94 -17.98 31.10
N ILE A 383 -8.92 -16.85 31.78
CA ILE A 383 -8.83 -16.76 33.25
C ILE A 383 -10.03 -17.44 33.91
N TRP A 384 -11.23 -17.16 33.44
CA TRP A 384 -12.46 -17.81 33.95
C TRP A 384 -12.42 -19.34 33.79
N LEU A 385 -11.99 -19.85 32.63
CA LEU A 385 -11.81 -21.28 32.40
C LEU A 385 -10.75 -21.89 33.31
N LEU A 386 -9.64 -21.19 33.56
CA LEU A 386 -8.63 -21.62 34.52
C LEU A 386 -9.23 -21.75 35.93
N LEU A 387 -9.87 -20.67 36.41
CA LEU A 387 -10.51 -20.67 37.73
C LEU A 387 -11.55 -21.82 37.89
N ARG A 388 -12.36 -22.02 36.88
CA ARG A 388 -13.37 -23.10 36.87
C ARG A 388 -12.74 -24.50 36.91
N ASN A 389 -11.57 -24.71 36.33
CA ASN A 389 -10.93 -26.01 36.21
C ASN A 389 -9.77 -26.19 37.20
N ILE A 390 -9.46 -25.21 38.05
CA ILE A 390 -8.41 -25.29 39.10
C ILE A 390 -8.48 -26.63 39.89
N PRO A 391 -9.67 -27.14 40.34
CA PRO A 391 -9.74 -28.39 41.09
C PRO A 391 -9.30 -29.62 40.30
N ARG A 392 -9.26 -29.55 38.97
CA ARG A 392 -8.91 -30.64 38.05
C ARG A 392 -7.45 -30.62 37.62
N LEU A 393 -6.77 -29.51 37.79
CA LEU A 393 -5.37 -29.32 37.37
C LEU A 393 -4.43 -29.94 38.42
N SER A 394 -3.65 -30.95 38.03
CA SER A 394 -2.68 -31.62 38.91
C SER A 394 -1.62 -30.67 39.49
N PHE A 395 -1.35 -29.60 38.82
CA PHE A 395 -0.50 -28.49 39.23
C PHE A 395 -1.08 -27.67 40.40
N ALA A 396 -2.39 -27.42 40.41
CA ALA A 396 -3.06 -26.69 41.47
C ALA A 396 -3.13 -27.46 42.80
N ARG A 397 -3.12 -28.80 42.74
CA ARG A 397 -3.06 -29.67 43.94
C ARG A 397 -1.78 -29.51 44.76
N ARG A 398 -0.66 -29.10 44.12
CA ARG A 398 0.60 -28.85 44.84
C ARG A 398 0.62 -27.51 45.56
N ILE A 399 -0.19 -26.55 45.09
CA ILE A 399 -0.27 -25.20 45.68
C ILE A 399 -1.22 -25.18 46.90
N VAL A 400 -2.34 -25.94 46.82
CA VAL A 400 -3.37 -25.98 47.87
C VAL A 400 -2.99 -26.89 49.05
N LEU A 401 -2.02 -27.81 48.87
CA LEU A 401 -1.61 -28.77 49.92
C LEU A 401 -0.37 -28.35 50.71
N ALA A 402 0.15 -27.13 50.48
CA ALA A 402 1.33 -26.63 51.26
C ALA A 402 0.96 -25.96 52.57
N ASP A 403 -0.34 -25.76 52.88
CA ASP A 403 -0.82 -25.09 54.09
C ASP A 403 -1.82 -25.97 54.92
N ALA A 404 -1.65 -27.31 54.93
CA ALA A 404 -2.42 -28.21 55.77
C ALA A 404 -1.49 -29.08 56.64
#